data_7fdd3a5433e07a945ce021f90d788a40
#
_entry.id   7fdd3a5433e07a945ce021f90d788a40
#
_cell.length_a   1.000
_cell.length_b   1.000
_cell.length_c   1.000
_cell.angle_alpha   90.00
_cell.angle_beta   90.00
_cell.angle_gamma   90.00
#
_symmetry.space_group_name_H-M   'P 1'
#
loop_
_entity.id
_entity.type
_entity.pdbx_description
1 polymer ?
#
loop_
_entity_poly.entity_id
_entity_poly.type
_entity_poly.pdbx_seq_one_letter_code
_entity_poly.pdbx_strand_id
1 'polypeptide(L)' 'MRELSVAEQRYQAVMAVIGDGLAITQVADKVGVSRQTLHAWLARYEGEGLEG' A
#
# COMPACT_ATOMS: atom_id res chain seq x y z
N MET A 1 -18.03 4.27 13.97
CA MET A 1 -17.10 4.38 12.99
C MET A 1 -15.94 3.49 13.22
N ARG A 2 -15.47 2.94 12.19
CA ARG A 2 -14.40 2.04 12.38
C ARG A 2 -13.29 2.37 11.41
N GLU A 3 -12.11 2.14 11.82
CA GLU A 3 -10.97 2.41 10.99
C GLU A 3 -10.60 1.18 10.22
N LEU A 4 -9.98 1.40 9.08
CA LEU A 4 -9.47 0.30 8.31
C LEU A 4 -8.35 -0.37 9.09
N SER A 5 -8.28 -1.69 9.02
CA SER A 5 -7.18 -2.39 9.62
C SER A 5 -5.90 -2.10 8.84
N VAL A 6 -4.76 -2.37 9.45
CA VAL A 6 -3.48 -2.15 8.78
C VAL A 6 -3.40 -2.98 7.51
N ALA A 7 -3.87 -4.21 7.57
CA ALA A 7 -3.82 -5.09 6.40
C ALA A 7 -4.67 -4.54 5.28
N GLU A 8 -5.84 -4.03 5.61
CA GLU A 8 -6.75 -3.50 4.61
C GLU A 8 -6.19 -2.23 3.99
N GLN A 9 -5.61 -1.38 4.83
CA GLN A 9 -5.00 -0.14 4.36
C GLN A 9 -3.83 -0.44 3.45
N ARG A 10 -3.03 -1.42 3.80
CA ARG A 10 -1.89 -1.83 3.00
C ARG A 10 -2.34 -2.38 1.65
N TYR A 11 -3.39 -3.19 1.68
CA TYR A 11 -3.92 -3.75 0.45
C TYR A 11 -4.37 -2.64 -0.50
N GLN A 12 -5.10 -1.66 0.02
CA GLN A 12 -5.60 -0.58 -0.82
C GLN A 12 -4.47 0.24 -1.41
N ALA A 13 -3.43 0.50 -0.61
CA ALA A 13 -2.29 1.28 -1.09
C ALA A 13 -1.55 0.54 -2.19
N VAL A 14 -1.33 -0.76 -2.00
CA VAL A 14 -0.63 -1.57 -2.99
C VAL A 14 -1.42 -1.61 -4.29
N MET A 15 -2.71 -1.82 -4.18
CA MET A 15 -3.54 -1.90 -5.38
C MET A 15 -3.65 -0.58 -6.11
N ALA A 16 -3.57 0.53 -5.37
CA ALA A 16 -3.58 1.84 -6.02
C ALA A 16 -2.35 2.02 -6.90
N VAL A 17 -1.21 1.54 -6.44
CA VAL A 17 0.01 1.65 -7.22
C VAL A 17 0.00 0.68 -8.39
N ILE A 18 -0.32 -0.57 -8.12
CA ILE A 18 -0.22 -1.61 -9.14
C ILE A 18 -1.42 -1.61 -10.06
N GLY A 19 -2.60 -1.54 -9.50
CA GLY A 19 -3.81 -1.63 -10.28
C GLY A 19 -4.16 -0.35 -11.02
N ASP A 20 -4.04 0.78 -10.32
CA ASP A 20 -4.41 2.07 -10.89
C ASP A 20 -3.23 2.80 -11.51
N GLY A 21 -2.03 2.35 -11.26
CA GLY A 21 -0.85 2.97 -11.83
C GLY A 21 -0.50 4.31 -11.21
N LEU A 22 -0.93 4.54 -9.98
CA LEU A 22 -0.63 5.81 -9.33
C LEU A 22 0.82 5.84 -8.86
N ALA A 23 1.37 7.05 -8.76
CA ALA A 23 2.74 7.21 -8.30
C ALA A 23 2.83 6.85 -6.82
N ILE A 24 3.98 6.31 -6.44
CA ILE A 24 4.20 5.91 -5.06
C ILE A 24 4.09 7.10 -4.11
N THR A 25 4.65 8.24 -4.50
CA THR A 25 4.56 9.43 -3.66
C THR A 25 3.12 9.85 -3.46
N GLN A 26 2.34 9.74 -4.52
CA GLN A 26 0.95 10.12 -4.48
C GLN A 26 0.16 9.22 -3.54
N VAL A 27 0.39 7.92 -3.63
CA VAL A 27 -0.32 6.97 -2.79
C VAL A 27 0.13 7.09 -1.34
N ALA A 28 1.43 7.24 -1.12
CA ALA A 28 1.95 7.37 0.23
C ALA A 28 1.34 8.59 0.92
N ASP A 29 1.24 9.69 0.19
CA ASP A 29 0.67 10.90 0.74
C ASP A 29 -0.81 10.71 1.06
N LYS A 30 -1.50 10.03 0.17
CA LYS A 30 -2.92 9.81 0.33
C LYS A 30 -3.23 8.90 1.51
N VAL A 31 -2.43 7.88 1.68
CA VAL A 31 -2.62 6.92 2.76
C VAL A 31 -2.08 7.46 4.08
N GLY A 32 -1.08 8.34 4.01
CA GLY A 32 -0.52 8.91 5.20
C GLY A 32 0.68 8.14 5.72
N VAL A 33 1.43 7.50 4.84
CA VAL A 33 2.63 6.77 5.23
C VAL A 33 3.81 7.32 4.45
N SER A 34 5.02 6.97 4.89
CA SER A 34 6.20 7.40 4.17
C SER A 34 6.36 6.55 2.91
N ARG A 35 7.11 7.10 1.96
CA ARG A 35 7.38 6.36 0.73
C ARG A 35 8.14 5.07 1.04
N GLN A 36 9.02 5.14 2.02
CA GLN A 36 9.78 3.98 2.40
C GLN A 36 8.88 2.85 2.89
N THR A 37 7.87 3.20 3.69
CA THR A 37 6.91 2.22 4.15
C THR A 37 6.14 1.62 3.00
N LEU A 38 5.73 2.44 2.05
CA LEU A 38 4.98 1.94 0.91
C LEU A 38 5.83 1.03 0.05
N HIS A 39 7.11 1.38 -0.12
CA HIS A 39 8.03 0.52 -0.86
C HIS A 39 8.17 -0.84 -0.17
N ALA A 40 8.23 -0.84 1.15
CA ALA A 40 8.31 -2.10 1.89
C ALA A 40 7.07 -2.95 1.66
N TRP A 41 5.91 -2.31 1.64
CA TRP A 41 4.67 -3.03 1.39
C TRP A 41 4.66 -3.64 -0.02
N LEU A 42 5.14 -2.89 -0.99
CA LEU A 42 5.17 -3.38 -2.37
C LEU A 42 6.14 -4.54 -2.51
N ALA A 43 7.30 -4.43 -1.90
CA ALA A 43 8.28 -5.51 -1.95
C ALA A 43 7.71 -6.77 -1.33
N ARG A 44 6.99 -6.62 -0.24
CA ARG A 44 6.39 -7.75 0.43
C ARG A 44 5.31 -8.39 -0.44
N TYR A 45 4.53 -7.55 -1.10
CA TYR A 45 3.49 -8.06 -1.99
C TYR A 45 4.11 -8.87 -3.12
N GLU A 46 5.20 -8.37 -3.70
CA GLU A 46 5.84 -9.05 -4.81
C GLU A 46 6.47 -10.36 -4.39
N GLY A 47 6.93 -10.41 -3.13
CA GLY A 47 7.57 -11.62 -2.65
C GLY A 47 6.62 -12.66 -2.11
N GLU A 48 5.56 -12.22 -1.44
CA GLU A 48 4.68 -13.15 -0.74
C GLU A 48 3.24 -13.08 -1.19
N GLY A 49 2.91 -12.09 -1.98
CA GLY A 49 1.52 -11.88 -2.33
C GLY A 49 0.78 -11.15 -1.24
N LEU A 50 -0.51 -10.93 -1.47
CA LEU A 50 -1.30 -10.14 -0.53
C LEU A 50 -1.53 -10.85 0.78
N GLU A 51 -1.44 -12.14 0.78
CA GLU A 51 -1.66 -12.90 1.99
C GLU A 51 -0.43 -12.98 2.87
N GLY A 52 0.70 -12.65 2.31
CA GLY A 52 1.95 -12.77 3.03
C GLY A 52 2.19 -11.73 4.10
#